data_114d84546eb1524abc5525e104f7682b
#
_entry.id   114d84546eb1524abc5525e104f7682b
#
_cell.length_a   1.000
_cell.length_b   1.000
_cell.length_c   1.000
_cell.angle_alpha   90.00
_cell.angle_beta   90.00
_cell.angle_gamma   90.00
#
_symmetry.space_group_name_H-M   'P 1'
#
loop_
_entity.id
_entity.type
_entity.pdbx_description
1 polymer ?
#
loop_
_entity_poly.entity_id
_entity_poly.type
_entity_poly.pdbx_seq_one_letter_code
_entity_poly.pdbx_strand_id
1 'polypeptide(L)'
;VKGRTLNRSEVNKLIPRGISSADSLLLAEGFTKKWVKDVLVYDVALRNLGDEKEEVDKLVEEYRRSLVRYRYQERLVEEKLKTDIRESDKLNYYEENQKKFILDKGLIKGLFLKIPVDAPGLTDVKKWYKSTDVASLEKIEKYSVQNATIYEYFYDKWVDFDEVMDNIPIHVSNPNAFLKANKYVEVADSSYCYLLNIKEYLPSGSVEPYDYASPHVTEMLVNQRKVEFLKKFEDELYNDAIRS
;
A
#
# COMPACT_ATOMS: atom_id res chain seq x y z
N VAL A 1 -29.64 -32.26 2.83
CA VAL A 1 -30.86 -31.43 2.78
C VAL A 1 -31.12 -31.05 1.34
N LYS A 2 -32.34 -31.37 0.80
CA LYS A 2 -32.72 -31.01 -0.60
C LYS A 2 -31.72 -31.46 -1.67
N GLY A 3 -31.17 -32.68 -1.56
CA GLY A 3 -30.17 -33.24 -2.47
C GLY A 3 -28.74 -32.66 -2.31
N ARG A 4 -28.55 -31.69 -1.44
CA ARG A 4 -27.23 -31.12 -1.10
C ARG A 4 -26.64 -31.80 0.13
N THR A 5 -25.32 -31.99 0.12
CA THR A 5 -24.56 -32.61 1.22
C THR A 5 -23.55 -31.61 1.77
N LEU A 6 -23.40 -31.59 3.08
CA LEU A 6 -22.33 -30.89 3.76
C LEU A 6 -21.34 -31.93 4.29
N ASN A 7 -20.11 -31.89 3.84
CA ASN A 7 -19.08 -32.81 4.26
C ASN A 7 -18.44 -32.38 5.57
N ARG A 8 -18.11 -33.35 6.42
CA ARG A 8 -17.42 -33.08 7.69
C ARG A 8 -16.09 -32.32 7.51
N SER A 9 -15.38 -32.58 6.39
CA SER A 9 -14.15 -31.88 6.05
C SER A 9 -14.36 -30.39 5.77
N GLU A 10 -15.51 -30.01 5.22
CA GLU A 10 -15.86 -28.59 4.96
C GLU A 10 -16.14 -27.88 6.29
N VAL A 11 -16.90 -28.51 7.19
CA VAL A 11 -17.15 -27.94 8.52
C VAL A 11 -15.84 -27.80 9.30
N ASN A 12 -14.97 -28.80 9.28
CA ASN A 12 -13.70 -28.77 10.00
C ASN A 12 -12.75 -27.66 9.50
N LYS A 13 -12.82 -27.27 8.23
CA LYS A 13 -12.01 -26.13 7.70
C LYS A 13 -12.44 -24.78 8.24
N LEU A 14 -13.69 -24.66 8.71
CA LEU A 14 -14.24 -23.41 9.26
C LEU A 14 -13.98 -23.25 10.76
N ILE A 15 -13.53 -24.32 11.42
CA ILE A 15 -13.26 -24.32 12.86
C ILE A 15 -11.81 -23.89 13.10
N PRO A 16 -11.57 -22.86 13.94
CA PRO A 16 -10.22 -22.43 14.30
C PRO A 16 -9.42 -23.54 14.98
N ARG A 17 -8.12 -23.59 14.73
CA ARG A 17 -7.23 -24.53 15.43
C ARG A 17 -6.96 -24.04 16.86
N GLY A 18 -6.82 -24.98 17.80
CA GLY A 18 -6.40 -24.67 19.19
C GLY A 18 -7.54 -24.30 20.15
N ILE A 19 -8.80 -24.47 19.75
CA ILE A 19 -9.95 -24.31 20.65
C ILE A 19 -10.29 -25.62 21.37
N SER A 20 -11.07 -25.54 22.46
CA SER A 20 -11.53 -26.70 23.18
C SER A 20 -12.43 -27.63 22.36
N SER A 21 -12.49 -28.92 22.71
CA SER A 21 -13.37 -29.88 22.05
C SER A 21 -14.85 -29.47 22.12
N ALA A 22 -15.26 -28.88 23.26
CA ALA A 22 -16.62 -28.41 23.47
C ALA A 22 -16.97 -27.24 22.57
N ASP A 23 -16.07 -26.25 22.47
CA ASP A 23 -16.25 -25.09 21.58
C ASP A 23 -16.24 -25.49 20.11
N SER A 24 -15.36 -26.43 19.73
CA SER A 24 -15.30 -27.00 18.39
C SER A 24 -16.62 -27.65 18.00
N LEU A 25 -17.24 -28.42 18.89
CA LEU A 25 -18.52 -29.06 18.66
C LEU A 25 -19.64 -28.02 18.50
N LEU A 26 -19.68 -27.03 19.39
CA LEU A 26 -20.67 -25.95 19.34
C LEU A 26 -20.60 -25.15 18.05
N LEU A 27 -19.39 -24.83 17.60
CA LEU A 27 -19.16 -24.14 16.31
C LEU A 27 -19.61 -25.01 15.15
N ALA A 28 -19.26 -26.31 15.14
CA ALA A 28 -19.68 -27.26 14.10
C ALA A 28 -21.21 -27.35 13.98
N GLU A 29 -21.90 -27.44 15.10
CA GLU A 29 -23.37 -27.42 15.14
C GLU A 29 -23.95 -26.12 14.64
N GLY A 30 -23.37 -24.98 15.05
CA GLY A 30 -23.77 -23.66 14.58
C GLY A 30 -23.61 -23.49 13.06
N PHE A 31 -22.47 -23.91 12.50
CA PHE A 31 -22.23 -23.89 11.05
C PHE A 31 -23.17 -24.82 10.30
N THR A 32 -23.38 -26.03 10.82
CA THR A 32 -24.33 -27.00 10.21
C THR A 32 -25.75 -26.45 10.19
N LYS A 33 -26.22 -25.87 11.29
CA LYS A 33 -27.54 -25.26 11.40
C LYS A 33 -27.70 -24.09 10.45
N LYS A 34 -26.67 -23.22 10.34
CA LYS A 34 -26.67 -22.12 9.39
C LYS A 34 -26.75 -22.62 7.96
N TRP A 35 -25.90 -23.59 7.59
CA TRP A 35 -25.89 -24.18 6.24
C TRP A 35 -27.24 -24.80 5.88
N VAL A 36 -27.88 -25.54 6.79
CA VAL A 36 -29.23 -26.08 6.57
C VAL A 36 -30.25 -24.97 6.30
N LYS A 37 -30.22 -23.89 7.08
CA LYS A 37 -31.11 -22.73 6.86
C LYS A 37 -30.88 -22.10 5.51
N ASP A 38 -29.63 -21.86 5.14
CA ASP A 38 -29.25 -21.25 3.86
C ASP A 38 -29.74 -22.11 2.68
N VAL A 39 -29.58 -23.45 2.75
CA VAL A 39 -30.10 -24.38 1.72
C VAL A 39 -31.63 -24.32 1.61
N LEU A 40 -32.33 -24.27 2.74
CA LEU A 40 -33.79 -24.23 2.75
C LEU A 40 -34.33 -22.89 2.22
N VAL A 41 -33.73 -21.77 2.64
CA VAL A 41 -34.10 -20.45 2.14
C VAL A 41 -33.85 -20.34 0.64
N TYR A 42 -32.71 -20.83 0.17
CA TYR A 42 -32.37 -20.84 -1.26
C TYR A 42 -33.36 -21.68 -2.08
N ASP A 43 -33.75 -22.87 -1.59
CA ASP A 43 -34.75 -23.74 -2.25
C ASP A 43 -36.14 -23.07 -2.32
N VAL A 44 -36.54 -22.37 -1.26
CA VAL A 44 -37.79 -21.58 -1.26
C VAL A 44 -37.69 -20.40 -2.21
N ALA A 45 -36.60 -19.64 -2.18
CA ALA A 45 -36.36 -18.50 -3.07
C ALA A 45 -36.43 -18.93 -4.55
N LEU A 46 -35.75 -20.01 -4.94
CA LEU A 46 -35.79 -20.49 -6.32
C LEU A 46 -37.20 -20.85 -6.82
N ARG A 47 -38.06 -21.31 -5.92
CA ARG A 47 -39.46 -21.62 -6.28
C ARG A 47 -40.34 -20.40 -6.41
N ASN A 48 -40.00 -19.30 -5.73
CA ASN A 48 -40.82 -18.10 -5.69
C ASN A 48 -40.33 -16.98 -6.62
N LEU A 49 -39.10 -17.07 -7.14
CA LEU A 49 -38.51 -16.04 -8.03
C LEU A 49 -39.16 -16.00 -9.43
N GLY A 50 -39.86 -17.06 -9.85
CA GLY A 50 -40.56 -17.07 -11.17
C GLY A 50 -39.62 -16.64 -12.30
N ASP A 51 -40.04 -15.61 -13.05
CA ASP A 51 -39.29 -15.07 -14.21
C ASP A 51 -37.96 -14.41 -13.83
N GLU A 52 -37.81 -13.92 -12.58
CA GLU A 52 -36.55 -13.34 -12.09
C GLU A 52 -35.40 -14.36 -12.05
N LYS A 53 -35.73 -15.66 -12.06
CA LYS A 53 -34.72 -16.72 -12.11
C LYS A 53 -33.86 -16.65 -13.38
N GLU A 54 -34.49 -16.38 -14.53
CA GLU A 54 -33.76 -16.24 -15.79
C GLU A 54 -32.80 -15.05 -15.79
N GLU A 55 -33.21 -13.96 -15.14
CA GLU A 55 -32.35 -12.78 -14.97
C GLU A 55 -31.16 -13.08 -14.07
N VAL A 56 -31.38 -13.77 -12.94
CA VAL A 56 -30.28 -14.22 -12.06
C VAL A 56 -29.33 -15.15 -12.80
N ASP A 57 -29.84 -16.12 -13.58
CA ASP A 57 -29.00 -17.04 -14.35
C ASP A 57 -28.15 -16.32 -15.41
N LYS A 58 -28.70 -15.29 -16.07
CA LYS A 58 -27.93 -14.41 -16.98
C LYS A 58 -26.83 -13.67 -16.26
N LEU A 59 -27.13 -13.03 -15.13
CA LEU A 59 -26.12 -12.31 -14.32
C LEU A 59 -25.01 -13.23 -13.83
N VAL A 60 -25.34 -14.44 -13.38
CA VAL A 60 -24.35 -15.44 -12.96
C VAL A 60 -23.47 -15.87 -14.12
N GLU A 61 -24.04 -16.08 -15.31
CA GLU A 61 -23.25 -16.47 -16.51
C GLU A 61 -22.36 -15.33 -16.98
N GLU A 62 -22.83 -14.08 -16.99
CA GLU A 62 -22.02 -12.91 -17.30
C GLU A 62 -20.86 -12.75 -16.31
N TYR A 63 -21.12 -12.92 -15.02
CA TYR A 63 -20.09 -12.88 -13.98
C TYR A 63 -19.06 -14.00 -14.18
N ARG A 64 -19.51 -15.22 -14.46
CA ARG A 64 -18.64 -16.36 -14.75
C ARG A 64 -17.70 -16.06 -15.92
N ARG A 65 -18.24 -15.55 -17.04
CA ARG A 65 -17.44 -15.17 -18.21
C ARG A 65 -16.42 -14.09 -17.89
N SER A 66 -16.82 -13.08 -17.15
CA SER A 66 -15.94 -12.00 -16.71
C SER A 66 -14.82 -12.54 -15.82
N LEU A 67 -15.13 -13.40 -14.86
CA LEU A 67 -14.15 -13.98 -13.95
C LEU A 67 -13.17 -14.92 -14.68
N VAL A 68 -13.65 -15.76 -15.58
CA VAL A 68 -12.78 -16.66 -16.39
C VAL A 68 -11.85 -15.85 -17.27
N ARG A 69 -12.36 -14.82 -17.96
CA ARG A 69 -11.55 -13.92 -18.79
C ARG A 69 -10.49 -13.20 -17.95
N TYR A 70 -10.89 -12.61 -16.83
CA TYR A 70 -9.98 -11.91 -15.92
C TYR A 70 -8.85 -12.83 -15.43
N ARG A 71 -9.18 -14.03 -14.94
CA ARG A 71 -8.19 -15.00 -14.47
C ARG A 71 -7.22 -15.46 -15.56
N TYR A 72 -7.74 -15.64 -16.77
CA TYR A 72 -6.89 -16.00 -17.90
C TYR A 72 -5.96 -14.86 -18.30
N GLN A 73 -6.47 -13.61 -18.34
CA GLN A 73 -5.67 -12.43 -18.65
C GLN A 73 -4.58 -12.20 -17.60
N GLU A 74 -4.87 -12.34 -16.29
CA GLU A 74 -3.84 -12.28 -15.23
C GLU A 74 -2.71 -13.29 -15.50
N ARG A 75 -3.07 -14.55 -15.71
CA ARG A 75 -2.09 -15.61 -15.99
C ARG A 75 -1.28 -15.35 -17.25
N LEU A 76 -1.94 -14.87 -18.31
CA LEU A 76 -1.29 -14.54 -19.57
C LEU A 76 -0.26 -13.41 -19.40
N VAL A 77 -0.59 -12.39 -18.61
CA VAL A 77 0.31 -11.30 -18.25
C VAL A 77 1.50 -11.81 -17.45
N GLU A 78 1.27 -12.61 -16.41
CA GLU A 78 2.33 -13.18 -15.59
C GLU A 78 3.31 -14.05 -16.40
N GLU A 79 2.79 -14.85 -17.33
CA GLU A 79 3.60 -15.79 -18.13
C GLU A 79 4.34 -15.13 -19.29
N LYS A 80 3.78 -14.10 -19.91
CA LYS A 80 4.27 -13.59 -21.19
C LYS A 80 4.73 -12.14 -21.18
N LEU A 81 4.28 -11.32 -20.23
CA LEU A 81 4.66 -9.93 -20.20
C LEU A 81 5.96 -9.73 -19.42
N LYS A 82 6.99 -9.19 -20.11
CA LYS A 82 8.19 -8.69 -19.44
C LYS A 82 7.88 -7.34 -18.79
N THR A 83 7.98 -7.30 -17.46
CA THR A 83 7.70 -6.10 -16.65
C THR A 83 8.92 -5.21 -16.43
N ASP A 84 10.10 -5.63 -16.87
CA ASP A 84 11.33 -4.83 -16.78
C ASP A 84 11.20 -3.58 -17.66
N ILE A 85 11.23 -2.42 -17.02
CA ILE A 85 11.21 -1.11 -17.69
C ILE A 85 12.63 -0.55 -17.68
N ARG A 86 13.15 -0.20 -18.86
CA ARG A 86 14.48 0.43 -18.97
C ARG A 86 14.44 1.81 -18.31
N GLU A 87 15.54 2.18 -17.67
CA GLU A 87 15.66 3.47 -17.00
C GLU A 87 15.44 4.66 -17.95
N SER A 88 15.93 4.53 -19.19
CA SER A 88 15.67 5.52 -20.23
C SER A 88 14.19 5.72 -20.55
N ASP A 89 13.39 4.64 -20.54
CA ASP A 89 11.96 4.71 -20.84
C ASP A 89 11.21 5.42 -19.69
N LYS A 90 11.64 5.16 -18.45
CA LYS A 90 11.08 5.83 -17.26
C LYS A 90 11.38 7.32 -17.27
N LEU A 91 12.64 7.70 -17.53
CA LEU A 91 13.05 9.09 -17.57
C LEU A 91 12.31 9.86 -18.66
N ASN A 92 12.25 9.32 -19.87
CA ASN A 92 11.52 9.93 -20.99
C ASN A 92 10.03 10.13 -20.62
N TYR A 93 9.39 9.09 -20.07
CA TYR A 93 7.99 9.19 -19.66
C TYR A 93 7.77 10.27 -18.60
N TYR A 94 8.65 10.35 -17.62
CA TYR A 94 8.59 11.36 -16.58
C TYR A 94 8.74 12.77 -17.17
N GLU A 95 9.74 13.01 -18.03
CA GLU A 95 10.00 14.30 -18.66
C GLU A 95 8.82 14.76 -19.54
N GLU A 96 8.23 13.86 -20.31
CA GLU A 96 7.06 14.16 -21.16
C GLU A 96 5.77 14.39 -20.34
N ASN A 97 5.69 13.88 -19.13
CA ASN A 97 4.49 13.88 -18.30
C ASN A 97 4.62 14.62 -16.97
N GLN A 98 5.57 15.52 -16.80
CA GLN A 98 5.85 16.22 -15.52
C GLN A 98 4.60 16.80 -14.85
N LYS A 99 3.60 17.21 -15.61
CA LYS A 99 2.32 17.73 -15.10
C LYS A 99 1.49 16.70 -14.31
N LYS A 100 1.79 15.42 -14.45
CA LYS A 100 1.15 14.32 -13.70
C LYS A 100 1.84 14.04 -12.37
N PHE A 101 3.07 14.55 -12.21
CA PHE A 101 3.94 14.34 -11.07
C PHE A 101 4.05 15.62 -10.25
N ILE A 102 2.94 16.02 -9.65
CA ILE A 102 2.87 17.21 -8.79
C ILE A 102 2.62 16.74 -7.37
N LEU A 103 3.44 17.22 -6.45
CA LEU A 103 3.37 16.89 -5.04
C LEU A 103 2.06 17.38 -4.40
N ASP A 104 1.28 16.47 -3.88
CA ASP A 104 0.12 16.80 -3.03
C ASP A 104 0.57 17.31 -1.65
N LYS A 105 1.70 16.80 -1.15
CA LYS A 105 2.28 17.11 0.14
C LYS A 105 3.74 17.57 0.00
N GLY A 106 4.26 18.22 1.02
CA GLY A 106 5.67 18.60 1.05
C GLY A 106 6.59 17.39 1.25
N LEU A 107 7.75 17.42 0.60
CA LEU A 107 8.82 16.44 0.79
C LEU A 107 10.00 17.08 1.49
N ILE A 108 10.72 16.28 2.28
CA ILE A 108 11.95 16.69 2.94
C ILE A 108 13.05 15.67 2.78
N LYS A 109 14.30 16.16 2.79
CA LYS A 109 15.50 15.35 3.07
C LYS A 109 16.08 15.82 4.40
N GLY A 110 16.48 14.89 5.26
CA GLY A 110 16.93 15.29 6.60
C GLY A 110 17.27 14.15 7.53
N LEU A 111 17.14 14.47 8.80
CA LEU A 111 17.42 13.57 9.92
C LEU A 111 16.36 13.78 11.00
N PHE A 112 15.76 12.73 11.49
CA PHE A 112 14.82 12.76 12.61
C PHE A 112 15.29 11.89 13.77
N LEU A 113 15.19 12.42 15.01
CA LEU A 113 15.53 11.75 16.25
C LEU A 113 14.41 11.92 17.26
N LYS A 114 14.01 10.82 17.90
CA LYS A 114 13.19 10.81 19.12
C LYS A 114 13.99 10.19 20.24
N ILE A 115 14.29 10.97 21.27
CA ILE A 115 15.22 10.59 22.34
C ILE A 115 14.55 10.81 23.69
N PRO A 116 14.63 9.88 24.67
CA PRO A 116 14.15 10.12 26.03
C PRO A 116 14.78 11.37 26.63
N VAL A 117 13.99 12.16 27.38
CA VAL A 117 14.49 13.43 27.96
C VAL A 117 15.59 13.24 29.01
N ASP A 118 15.67 12.08 29.63
CA ASP A 118 16.66 11.67 30.62
C ASP A 118 17.87 10.95 30.01
N ALA A 119 17.93 10.81 28.68
CA ALA A 119 19.04 10.15 28.01
C ALA A 119 20.38 10.91 28.23
N PRO A 120 21.49 10.19 28.54
CA PRO A 120 22.77 10.82 28.78
C PRO A 120 23.30 11.52 27.51
N GLY A 121 23.92 12.70 27.65
CA GLY A 121 24.53 13.39 26.52
C GLY A 121 23.57 14.07 25.57
N LEU A 122 22.29 14.21 25.88
CA LEU A 122 21.28 14.87 25.04
C LEU A 122 21.67 16.26 24.60
N THR A 123 22.37 17.03 25.48
CA THR A 123 22.87 18.38 25.17
C THR A 123 23.83 18.38 23.98
N ASP A 124 24.67 17.37 23.85
CA ASP A 124 25.63 17.29 22.74
C ASP A 124 24.94 16.87 21.43
N VAL A 125 23.96 15.97 21.50
CA VAL A 125 23.13 15.60 20.34
C VAL A 125 22.39 16.80 19.78
N LYS A 126 21.86 17.68 20.63
CA LYS A 126 21.23 18.95 20.25
C LYS A 126 22.17 19.93 19.52
N LYS A 127 23.47 19.75 19.63
CA LYS A 127 24.46 20.48 18.81
C LYS A 127 24.73 19.74 17.50
N TRP A 128 24.93 18.40 17.58
CA TRP A 128 25.31 17.61 16.42
C TRP A 128 24.22 17.54 15.37
N TYR A 129 22.93 17.41 15.76
CA TYR A 129 21.84 17.27 14.81
C TYR A 129 21.65 18.47 13.87
N LYS A 130 22.21 19.65 14.23
CA LYS A 130 22.18 20.86 13.40
C LYS A 130 23.28 20.87 12.34
N SER A 131 24.24 19.94 12.43
CA SER A 131 25.32 19.81 11.47
C SER A 131 25.02 18.66 10.47
N THR A 132 25.53 18.81 9.26
CA THR A 132 25.49 17.80 8.19
C THR A 132 26.90 17.23 7.89
N ASP A 133 27.90 17.58 8.70
CA ASP A 133 29.25 17.04 8.55
C ASP A 133 29.32 15.56 8.99
N VAL A 134 30.19 14.80 8.33
CA VAL A 134 30.34 13.36 8.53
C VAL A 134 30.64 13.01 9.99
N ALA A 135 31.49 13.79 10.66
CA ALA A 135 31.88 13.53 12.04
C ALA A 135 30.71 13.69 13.02
N SER A 136 29.83 14.66 12.79
CA SER A 136 28.61 14.85 13.58
C SER A 136 27.60 13.74 13.32
N LEU A 137 27.42 13.34 12.08
CA LEU A 137 26.52 12.23 11.69
C LEU A 137 26.97 10.89 12.29
N GLU A 138 28.26 10.58 12.26
CA GLU A 138 28.79 9.36 12.90
C GLU A 138 28.57 9.36 14.42
N LYS A 139 28.69 10.51 15.09
CA LYS A 139 28.40 10.63 16.53
C LYS A 139 26.94 10.40 16.81
N ILE A 140 26.05 10.98 16.00
CA ILE A 140 24.60 10.79 16.12
C ILE A 140 24.22 9.33 15.93
N GLU A 141 24.74 8.68 14.90
CA GLU A 141 24.47 7.27 14.63
C GLU A 141 24.89 6.37 15.80
N LYS A 142 26.14 6.52 16.27
CA LYS A 142 26.65 5.78 17.44
C LYS A 142 25.83 6.03 18.70
N TYR A 143 25.45 7.27 18.94
CA TYR A 143 24.62 7.65 20.08
C TYR A 143 23.22 7.05 19.97
N SER A 144 22.62 7.11 18.79
CA SER A 144 21.24 6.71 18.54
C SER A 144 21.01 5.22 18.75
N VAL A 145 21.97 4.36 18.42
CA VAL A 145 21.90 2.91 18.64
C VAL A 145 21.60 2.56 20.10
N GLN A 146 22.08 3.35 21.04
CA GLN A 146 21.96 3.06 22.48
C GLN A 146 20.87 3.90 23.17
N ASN A 147 20.56 5.08 22.67
CA ASN A 147 19.81 6.08 23.42
C ASN A 147 18.56 6.62 22.68
N ALA A 148 18.45 6.47 21.36
CA ALA A 148 17.29 6.95 20.64
C ALA A 148 16.18 5.91 20.56
N THR A 149 14.93 6.35 20.69
CA THR A 149 13.76 5.54 20.41
C THR A 149 13.49 5.44 18.92
N ILE A 150 13.73 6.56 18.20
CA ILE A 150 13.66 6.63 16.73
C ILE A 150 14.90 7.35 16.25
N TYR A 151 15.52 6.79 15.20
CA TYR A 151 16.58 7.41 14.42
C TYR A 151 16.29 7.15 12.96
N GLU A 152 16.00 8.21 12.22
CA GLU A 152 15.73 8.14 10.79
C GLU A 152 16.67 9.08 10.04
N TYR A 153 17.49 8.47 9.18
CA TYR A 153 18.40 9.18 8.28
C TYR A 153 17.84 9.13 6.86
N PHE A 154 17.54 10.30 6.30
CA PHE A 154 16.98 10.45 4.95
C PHE A 154 17.57 11.65 4.19
N TYR A 155 18.86 11.92 4.38
CA TYR A 155 19.56 12.96 3.61
C TYR A 155 19.76 12.62 2.12
N ASP A 156 19.65 11.37 1.77
CA ASP A 156 19.82 10.82 0.42
C ASP A 156 18.50 10.45 -0.27
N LYS A 157 17.40 10.48 0.45
CA LYS A 157 16.07 10.16 -0.09
C LYS A 157 15.02 11.18 0.36
N TRP A 158 14.02 11.39 -0.50
CA TRP A 158 12.85 12.19 -0.15
C TRP A 158 11.88 11.38 0.70
N VAL A 159 11.32 12.00 1.72
CA VAL A 159 10.26 11.47 2.57
C VAL A 159 9.13 12.49 2.71
N ASP A 160 7.92 12.01 2.93
CA ASP A 160 6.75 12.86 3.18
C ASP A 160 6.94 13.63 4.49
N PHE A 161 6.77 14.95 4.43
CA PHE A 161 6.89 15.82 5.59
C PHE A 161 5.87 15.49 6.68
N ASP A 162 4.63 15.19 6.28
CA ASP A 162 3.56 14.89 7.23
C ASP A 162 3.84 13.58 7.99
N GLU A 163 4.38 12.55 7.31
CA GLU A 163 4.77 11.28 7.95
C GLU A 163 5.83 11.48 9.06
N VAL A 164 6.79 12.37 8.84
CA VAL A 164 7.78 12.70 9.86
C VAL A 164 7.14 13.51 10.98
N MET A 165 6.29 14.47 10.65
CA MET A 165 5.62 15.34 11.63
C MET A 165 4.62 14.61 12.51
N ASP A 166 4.00 13.53 12.04
CA ASP A 166 3.11 12.66 12.83
C ASP A 166 3.82 12.06 14.07
N ASN A 167 5.15 11.99 14.04
CA ASN A 167 5.96 11.56 15.19
C ASN A 167 6.27 12.67 16.18
N ILE A 168 6.00 13.96 15.86
CA ILE A 168 6.35 15.12 16.66
C ILE A 168 5.08 15.75 17.25
N PRO A 169 4.98 16.00 18.55
CA PRO A 169 3.75 16.47 19.20
C PRO A 169 3.52 17.99 18.96
N ILE A 170 3.51 18.42 17.71
CA ILE A 170 3.14 19.78 17.31
C ILE A 170 2.17 19.72 16.14
N HIS A 171 1.27 20.69 16.08
CA HIS A 171 0.37 20.85 14.96
C HIS A 171 0.86 21.93 14.00
N VAL A 172 1.03 21.56 12.73
CA VAL A 172 1.45 22.47 11.66
C VAL A 172 0.26 22.75 10.75
N SER A 173 -0.31 23.94 10.87
CA SER A 173 -1.49 24.34 10.08
C SER A 173 -1.15 24.66 8.61
N ASN A 174 0.08 25.06 8.31
CA ASN A 174 0.55 25.38 6.96
C ASN A 174 1.95 24.79 6.73
N PRO A 175 2.03 23.57 6.19
CA PRO A 175 3.30 22.88 5.93
C PRO A 175 4.27 23.69 5.07
N ASN A 176 3.80 24.34 4.00
CA ASN A 176 4.66 25.09 3.11
C ASN A 176 5.31 26.32 3.79
N ALA A 177 4.54 27.02 4.60
CA ALA A 177 5.09 28.15 5.39
C ALA A 177 6.05 27.67 6.48
N PHE A 178 5.73 26.53 7.11
CA PHE A 178 6.58 25.91 8.13
C PHE A 178 7.92 25.47 7.56
N LEU A 179 7.93 24.76 6.45
CA LEU A 179 9.14 24.29 5.76
C LEU A 179 10.05 25.46 5.33
N LYS A 180 9.45 26.56 4.88
CA LYS A 180 10.20 27.77 4.51
C LYS A 180 10.88 28.45 5.70
N ALA A 181 10.26 28.39 6.88
CA ALA A 181 10.72 29.12 8.08
C ALA A 181 11.63 28.28 8.98
N ASN A 182 11.54 26.95 8.96
CA ASN A 182 12.15 26.07 9.95
C ASN A 182 13.10 25.08 9.30
N LYS A 183 14.39 25.33 9.45
CA LYS A 183 15.44 24.35 9.08
C LYS A 183 15.65 23.29 10.16
N TYR A 184 15.43 23.65 11.41
CA TYR A 184 15.59 22.80 12.57
C TYR A 184 14.32 22.85 13.40
N VAL A 185 13.86 21.69 13.84
CA VAL A 185 12.74 21.59 14.78
C VAL A 185 13.26 20.89 16.03
N GLU A 186 13.05 21.53 17.17
CA GLU A 186 13.37 21.00 18.48
C GLU A 186 12.14 21.16 19.38
N VAL A 187 11.54 20.03 19.75
CA VAL A 187 10.35 19.95 20.61
C VAL A 187 10.63 18.96 21.71
N ALA A 188 10.07 19.17 22.88
CA ALA A 188 10.11 18.20 23.97
C ALA A 188 8.74 18.12 24.65
N ASP A 189 8.37 16.93 25.05
CA ASP A 189 7.27 16.66 25.97
C ASP A 189 7.81 16.13 27.32
N SER A 190 6.95 15.53 28.14
CA SER A 190 7.36 14.98 29.43
C SER A 190 8.28 13.76 29.34
N SER A 191 8.37 13.11 28.20
CA SER A 191 9.05 11.82 28.02
C SER A 191 10.15 11.87 26.96
N TYR A 192 9.98 12.67 25.90
CA TYR A 192 10.86 12.66 24.75
C TYR A 192 11.26 14.04 24.28
N CYS A 193 12.47 14.11 23.72
CA CYS A 193 12.97 15.23 22.91
C CYS A 193 12.94 14.80 21.43
N TYR A 194 12.36 15.63 20.59
CA TYR A 194 12.20 15.43 19.14
C TYR A 194 13.09 16.43 18.42
N LEU A 195 13.98 15.92 17.58
CA LEU A 195 14.95 16.73 16.85
C LEU A 195 14.82 16.41 15.36
N LEU A 196 14.44 17.40 14.55
CA LEU A 196 14.38 17.28 13.11
C LEU A 196 15.32 18.29 12.46
N ASN A 197 16.22 17.81 11.60
CA ASN A 197 17.03 18.65 10.71
C ASN A 197 16.52 18.49 9.28
N ILE A 198 16.03 19.58 8.69
CA ILE A 198 15.57 19.65 7.31
C ILE A 198 16.72 20.21 6.47
N LYS A 199 17.37 19.33 5.69
CA LYS A 199 18.47 19.72 4.79
C LYS A 199 17.94 20.33 3.51
N GLU A 200 16.97 19.70 2.92
CA GLU A 200 16.31 20.11 1.68
C GLU A 200 14.80 19.93 1.84
N TYR A 201 14.00 20.72 1.15
CA TYR A 201 12.56 20.55 1.11
C TYR A 201 11.98 20.94 -0.24
N LEU A 202 10.86 20.33 -0.58
CA LEU A 202 10.01 20.68 -1.70
C LEU A 202 8.59 20.92 -1.16
N PRO A 203 8.00 22.10 -1.40
CA PRO A 203 6.62 22.35 -0.95
C PRO A 203 5.61 21.59 -1.80
N SER A 204 4.41 21.38 -1.27
CA SER A 204 3.28 20.89 -2.06
C SER A 204 3.03 21.80 -3.27
N GLY A 205 2.62 21.24 -4.40
CA GLY A 205 2.48 21.93 -5.68
C GLY A 205 3.76 21.97 -6.52
N SER A 206 4.90 21.51 -5.99
CA SER A 206 6.14 21.34 -6.77
C SER A 206 6.06 20.09 -7.65
N VAL A 207 6.88 20.04 -8.70
CA VAL A 207 7.09 18.80 -9.47
C VAL A 207 7.85 17.80 -8.58
N GLU A 208 7.37 16.55 -8.55
CA GLU A 208 8.06 15.46 -7.86
C GLU A 208 9.46 15.26 -8.43
N PRO A 209 10.51 15.13 -7.62
CA PRO A 209 11.82 14.73 -8.13
C PRO A 209 11.76 13.34 -8.76
N TYR A 210 12.53 13.13 -9.81
CA TYR A 210 12.52 11.85 -10.54
C TYR A 210 12.82 10.63 -9.65
N ASP A 211 13.76 10.75 -8.74
CA ASP A 211 14.12 9.69 -7.79
C ASP A 211 12.95 9.30 -6.86
N TYR A 212 12.10 10.26 -6.50
CA TYR A 212 10.86 10.03 -5.76
C TYR A 212 9.74 9.48 -6.67
N ALA A 213 9.57 10.04 -7.86
CA ALA A 213 8.54 9.66 -8.83
C ALA A 213 8.80 8.29 -9.50
N SER A 214 10.06 7.85 -9.61
CA SER A 214 10.48 6.68 -10.40
C SER A 214 9.72 5.38 -10.11
N PRO A 215 9.39 5.01 -8.86
CA PRO A 215 8.55 3.85 -8.58
C PRO A 215 7.16 3.98 -9.20
N HIS A 216 6.54 5.16 -9.09
CA HIS A 216 5.22 5.45 -9.65
C HIS A 216 5.25 5.46 -11.19
N VAL A 217 6.28 6.07 -11.80
CA VAL A 217 6.52 6.01 -13.24
C VAL A 217 6.63 4.56 -13.72
N THR A 218 7.34 3.72 -12.98
CA THR A 218 7.50 2.30 -13.29
C THR A 218 6.16 1.58 -13.29
N GLU A 219 5.33 1.80 -12.27
CA GLU A 219 4.00 1.22 -12.17
C GLU A 219 3.09 1.65 -13.34
N MET A 220 3.09 2.94 -13.67
CA MET A 220 2.33 3.48 -14.81
C MET A 220 2.75 2.83 -16.12
N LEU A 221 4.04 2.70 -16.40
CA LEU A 221 4.56 2.06 -17.61
C LEU A 221 4.27 0.57 -17.67
N VAL A 222 4.36 -0.14 -16.54
CA VAL A 222 3.97 -1.55 -16.46
C VAL A 222 2.49 -1.71 -16.75
N ASN A 223 1.64 -0.85 -16.19
CA ASN A 223 0.20 -0.89 -16.44
C ASN A 223 -0.14 -0.56 -17.89
N GLN A 224 0.52 0.44 -18.50
CA GLN A 224 0.37 0.73 -19.92
C GLN A 224 0.73 -0.48 -20.78
N ARG A 225 1.88 -1.12 -20.54
CA ARG A 225 2.29 -2.33 -21.27
C ARG A 225 1.30 -3.49 -21.11
N LYS A 226 0.72 -3.66 -19.91
CA LYS A 226 -0.34 -4.68 -19.69
C LYS A 226 -1.56 -4.42 -20.55
N VAL A 227 -2.04 -3.17 -20.59
CA VAL A 227 -3.20 -2.78 -21.39
C VAL A 227 -2.94 -3.00 -22.89
N GLU A 228 -1.79 -2.55 -23.38
CA GLU A 228 -1.39 -2.71 -24.80
C GLU A 228 -1.25 -4.20 -25.17
N PHE A 229 -0.63 -5.00 -24.30
CA PHE A 229 -0.46 -6.43 -24.50
C PHE A 229 -1.81 -7.16 -24.59
N LEU A 230 -2.72 -6.89 -23.66
CA LEU A 230 -4.04 -7.52 -23.66
C LEU A 230 -4.88 -7.09 -24.85
N LYS A 231 -4.84 -5.81 -25.22
CA LYS A 231 -5.50 -5.31 -26.42
C LYS A 231 -4.98 -6.00 -27.69
N LYS A 232 -3.66 -6.09 -27.84
CA LYS A 232 -3.05 -6.78 -28.97
C LYS A 232 -3.48 -8.26 -29.03
N PHE A 233 -3.51 -8.94 -27.88
CA PHE A 233 -3.96 -10.32 -27.78
C PHE A 233 -5.43 -10.48 -28.22
N GLU A 234 -6.31 -9.57 -27.78
CA GLU A 234 -7.74 -9.59 -28.17
C GLU A 234 -7.90 -9.31 -29.69
N ASP A 235 -7.15 -8.34 -30.23
CA ASP A 235 -7.15 -8.03 -31.67
C ASP A 235 -6.63 -9.21 -32.51
N GLU A 236 -5.60 -9.93 -32.05
CA GLU A 236 -5.09 -11.14 -32.74
C GLU A 236 -6.14 -12.25 -32.76
N LEU A 237 -6.79 -12.53 -31.61
CA LEU A 237 -7.87 -13.54 -31.54
C LEU A 237 -9.04 -13.19 -32.47
N TYR A 238 -9.44 -11.91 -32.51
CA TYR A 238 -10.50 -11.46 -33.41
C TYR A 238 -10.13 -11.66 -34.88
N ASN A 239 -8.94 -11.23 -35.26
CA ASN A 239 -8.44 -11.34 -36.65
C ASN A 239 -8.31 -12.81 -37.10
N ASP A 240 -7.89 -13.71 -36.21
CA ASP A 240 -7.78 -15.14 -36.53
C ASP A 240 -9.17 -15.76 -36.71
N ALA A 241 -10.15 -15.36 -35.89
CA ALA A 241 -11.51 -15.87 -35.99
C ALA A 241 -12.24 -15.45 -37.29
N ILE A 242 -11.94 -14.25 -37.86
CA ILE A 242 -12.54 -13.84 -39.12
C ILE A 242 -11.81 -14.34 -40.37
N ARG A 243 -10.59 -14.90 -40.22
CA ARG A 243 -9.83 -15.51 -41.33
C ARG A 243 -10.07 -17.00 -41.48
N SER A 244 -10.63 -17.63 -40.45
CA SER A 244 -11.00 -19.09 -40.44
C SER A 244 -12.43 -19.33 -40.89
#